data_547ed13940113bb8f42ed3ef3826c7ee
#
_entry.id   547ed13940113bb8f42ed3ef3826c7ee
#
_cell.length_a   1.000
_cell.length_b   1.000
_cell.length_c   1.000
_cell.angle_alpha   90.00
_cell.angle_beta   90.00
_cell.angle_gamma   90.00
#
_symmetry.space_group_name_H-M   'P 1'
#
loop_
_entity.id
_entity.type
_entity.pdbx_description
1 polymer ?
#
loop_
_entity_poly.entity_id
_entity_poly.type
_entity_poly.pdbx_seq_one_letter_code
_entity_poly.pdbx_strand_id
1 'polypeptide(L)'
;MNATHLADKSVLARAGLPAVDDRLRPLVANGRIATCAVLDLEALYSARSAQEYDEVLAERHSLDDAPITPEVTALAISLQQALARQGRHRLPIPDLLISAAAKVAGLTVLHYDADFERLAAVGGAAQEWIVPAGSI
;
A
#
# COMPACT_ATOMS: atom_id res chain seq x y z
N MET A 1 9.31 -11.57 8.63
CA MET A 1 7.83 -11.53 8.66
C MET A 1 7.25 -12.50 7.64
N ASN A 2 6.06 -12.99 7.89
CA ASN A 2 5.37 -13.90 6.97
C ASN A 2 4.60 -13.15 5.86
N ALA A 3 4.45 -11.86 5.97
CA ALA A 3 3.75 -11.05 4.98
C ALA A 3 4.47 -11.07 3.63
N THR A 4 3.70 -11.05 2.56
CA THR A 4 4.17 -11.03 1.18
C THR A 4 3.73 -9.77 0.44
N HIS A 5 2.67 -9.13 0.91
CA HIS A 5 2.03 -7.99 0.24
C HIS A 5 1.78 -6.83 1.21
N LEU A 6 1.86 -5.65 0.68
CA LEU A 6 1.43 -4.40 1.32
C LEU A 6 0.15 -3.96 0.60
N ALA A 7 -0.99 -3.99 1.28
CA ALA A 7 -2.27 -3.67 0.66
C ALA A 7 -2.54 -2.16 0.69
N ASP A 8 -2.62 -1.54 -0.48
CA ASP A 8 -2.94 -0.13 -0.60
C ASP A 8 -4.40 0.17 -0.23
N LYS A 9 -4.69 1.42 0.13
CA LYS A 9 -6.06 1.87 0.44
C LYS A 9 -7.04 1.61 -0.71
N SER A 10 -6.57 1.61 -1.97
CA SER A 10 -7.41 1.31 -3.14
C SER A 10 -8.01 -0.09 -3.09
N VAL A 11 -7.33 -1.05 -2.45
CA VAL A 11 -7.85 -2.39 -2.18
C VAL A 11 -8.86 -2.34 -1.04
N LEU A 12 -8.49 -1.68 0.07
CA LEU A 12 -9.33 -1.61 1.27
C LEU A 12 -10.67 -0.91 1.00
N ALA A 13 -10.65 0.13 0.17
CA ALA A 13 -11.86 0.85 -0.23
C ALA A 13 -12.82 -0.03 -1.04
N ARG A 14 -12.32 -1.12 -1.63
CA ARG A 14 -13.10 -2.05 -2.47
C ARG A 14 -13.32 -3.41 -1.81
N ALA A 15 -12.94 -3.55 -0.54
CA ALA A 15 -13.01 -4.84 0.17
C ALA A 15 -14.45 -5.38 0.31
N GLY A 16 -15.47 -4.52 0.21
CA GLY A 16 -16.86 -4.94 0.19
C GLY A 16 -17.33 -5.61 -1.10
N LEU A 17 -16.54 -5.52 -2.18
CA LEU A 17 -16.88 -6.16 -3.45
C LEU A 17 -16.49 -7.65 -3.41
N PRO A 18 -17.38 -8.58 -3.81
CA PRO A 18 -17.10 -10.01 -3.72
C PRO A 18 -15.81 -10.46 -4.40
N ALA A 19 -15.50 -9.94 -5.60
CA ALA A 19 -14.29 -10.31 -6.33
C ALA A 19 -13.02 -9.89 -5.59
N VAL A 20 -13.04 -8.76 -4.90
CA VAL A 20 -11.92 -8.28 -4.09
C VAL A 20 -11.81 -9.09 -2.80
N ASP A 21 -12.92 -9.30 -2.11
CA ASP A 21 -12.96 -10.07 -0.86
C ASP A 21 -12.47 -11.51 -1.06
N ASP A 22 -12.88 -12.15 -2.16
CA ASP A 22 -12.48 -13.52 -2.48
C ASP A 22 -10.95 -13.66 -2.56
N ARG A 23 -10.25 -12.66 -3.04
CA ARG A 23 -8.80 -12.68 -3.13
C ARG A 23 -8.11 -12.18 -1.86
N LEU A 24 -8.66 -11.14 -1.25
CA LEU A 24 -8.04 -10.49 -0.08
C LEU A 24 -8.18 -11.34 1.19
N ARG A 25 -9.35 -11.91 1.43
CA ARG A 25 -9.65 -12.63 2.66
C ARG A 25 -8.65 -13.74 2.99
N PRO A 26 -8.27 -14.65 2.04
CA PRO A 26 -7.29 -15.68 2.32
C PRO A 26 -5.91 -15.11 2.67
N LEU A 27 -5.49 -14.02 2.04
CA LEU A 27 -4.22 -13.37 2.33
C LEU A 27 -4.19 -12.81 3.74
N VAL A 28 -5.27 -12.16 4.17
CA VAL A 28 -5.39 -11.64 5.54
C VAL A 28 -5.42 -12.79 6.55
N ALA A 29 -6.22 -13.82 6.29
CA ALA A 29 -6.34 -14.98 7.17
C ALA A 29 -5.03 -15.72 7.37
N ASN A 30 -4.17 -15.75 6.37
CA ASN A 30 -2.87 -16.43 6.41
C ASN A 30 -1.71 -15.50 6.84
N GLY A 31 -2.00 -14.30 7.32
CA GLY A 31 -0.97 -13.36 7.78
C GLY A 31 -0.06 -12.84 6.66
N ARG A 32 -0.55 -12.77 5.43
CA ARG A 32 0.24 -12.37 4.26
C ARG A 32 0.21 -10.88 3.96
N ILE A 33 -0.61 -10.12 4.69
CA ILE A 33 -0.75 -8.68 4.48
C ILE A 33 0.02 -7.93 5.57
N ALA A 34 0.90 -7.04 5.15
CA ALA A 34 1.57 -6.07 5.99
C ALA A 34 0.95 -4.68 5.82
N THR A 35 1.31 -3.79 6.70
CA THR A 35 0.98 -2.36 6.62
C THR A 35 2.23 -1.50 6.80
N CYS A 36 2.08 -0.21 6.59
CA CYS A 36 3.06 0.80 6.96
C CYS A 36 2.36 2.01 7.57
N ALA A 37 3.11 2.88 8.24
CA ALA A 37 2.55 4.04 8.93
C ALA A 37 1.70 4.93 8.00
N VAL A 38 2.09 5.09 6.74
CA VAL A 38 1.34 5.90 5.77
C VAL A 38 -0.04 5.30 5.53
N LEU A 39 -0.13 4.00 5.32
CA LEU A 39 -1.40 3.29 5.15
C LEU A 39 -2.26 3.35 6.40
N ASP A 40 -1.64 3.22 7.57
CA ASP A 40 -2.36 3.33 8.85
C ASP A 40 -2.98 4.71 9.01
N LEU A 41 -2.21 5.76 8.73
CA LEU A 41 -2.70 7.14 8.80
C LEU A 41 -3.86 7.38 7.80
N GLU A 42 -3.77 6.84 6.60
CA GLU A 42 -4.84 6.93 5.62
C GLU A 42 -6.12 6.20 6.08
N ALA A 43 -5.98 5.00 6.65
CA ALA A 43 -7.10 4.25 7.19
C ALA A 43 -7.75 4.98 8.39
N LEU A 44 -6.93 5.52 9.28
CA LEU A 44 -7.38 6.24 10.47
C LEU A 44 -8.02 7.58 10.15
N TYR A 45 -7.60 8.22 9.06
CA TYR A 45 -8.12 9.52 8.62
C TYR A 45 -9.65 9.50 8.46
N SER A 46 -10.22 8.39 8.04
CA SER A 46 -11.67 8.25 7.79
C SER A 46 -12.49 7.89 9.03
N ALA A 47 -11.86 7.69 10.18
CA ALA A 47 -12.58 7.39 11.42
C ALA A 47 -13.52 8.52 11.81
N ARG A 48 -14.76 8.16 12.18
CA ARG A 48 -15.83 9.13 12.49
C ARG A 48 -15.97 9.44 13.97
N SER A 49 -15.22 8.73 14.82
CA SER A 49 -15.24 8.92 16.27
C SER A 49 -13.92 8.43 16.87
N ALA A 50 -13.62 8.83 18.11
CA ALA A 50 -12.46 8.30 18.82
C ALA A 50 -12.55 6.79 19.05
N GLN A 51 -13.76 6.26 19.28
CA GLN A 51 -13.96 4.83 19.44
C GLN A 51 -13.65 4.07 18.14
N GLU A 52 -14.17 4.53 17.00
CA GLU A 52 -13.88 3.93 15.69
C GLU A 52 -12.38 4.03 15.37
N TYR A 53 -11.76 5.16 15.70
CA TYR A 53 -10.31 5.34 15.54
C TYR A 53 -9.52 4.27 16.28
N ASP A 54 -9.86 4.03 17.56
CA ASP A 54 -9.16 3.03 18.37
C ASP A 54 -9.38 1.61 17.86
N GLU A 55 -10.58 1.31 17.37
CA GLU A 55 -10.90 0.00 16.76
C GLU A 55 -10.07 -0.24 15.50
N VAL A 56 -10.02 0.74 14.60
CA VAL A 56 -9.21 0.66 13.38
C VAL A 56 -7.72 0.54 13.72
N LEU A 57 -7.25 1.32 14.69
CA LEU A 57 -5.85 1.27 15.13
C LEU A 57 -5.49 -0.13 15.63
N ALA A 58 -6.33 -0.78 16.41
CA ALA A 58 -6.10 -2.12 16.89
C ALA A 58 -6.00 -3.14 15.73
N GLU A 59 -6.87 -3.02 14.74
CA GLU A 59 -6.81 -3.86 13.53
C GLU A 59 -5.51 -3.64 12.77
N ARG A 60 -5.10 -2.38 12.57
CA ARG A 60 -3.86 -2.04 11.86
C ARG A 60 -2.63 -2.57 12.60
N HIS A 61 -2.59 -2.45 13.92
CA HIS A 61 -1.48 -2.94 14.73
C HIS A 61 -1.37 -4.47 14.78
N SER A 62 -2.40 -5.20 14.37
CA SER A 62 -2.33 -6.66 14.26
C SER A 62 -1.58 -7.14 13.02
N LEU A 63 -1.30 -6.26 12.08
CA LEU A 63 -0.59 -6.58 10.85
C LEU A 63 0.92 -6.42 11.03
N ASP A 64 1.70 -7.16 10.25
CA ASP A 64 3.14 -6.93 10.16
C ASP A 64 3.41 -5.51 9.65
N ASP A 65 4.45 -4.87 10.17
CA ASP A 65 4.80 -3.50 9.81
C ASP A 65 5.99 -3.45 8.85
N ALA A 66 5.86 -2.68 7.78
CA ALA A 66 6.96 -2.28 6.92
C ALA A 66 7.37 -0.87 7.35
N PRO A 67 8.49 -0.72 8.10
CA PRO A 67 8.81 0.55 8.75
C PRO A 67 9.21 1.63 7.73
N ILE A 68 8.84 2.87 8.04
CA ILE A 68 9.26 4.05 7.27
C ILE A 68 10.61 4.51 7.83
N THR A 69 11.68 4.07 7.21
CA THR A 69 13.05 4.35 7.61
C THR A 69 13.66 5.48 6.78
N PRO A 70 14.83 6.03 7.17
CA PRO A 70 15.57 6.95 6.30
C PRO A 70 15.87 6.36 4.91
N GLU A 71 16.12 5.06 4.81
CA GLU A 71 16.30 4.37 3.53
C GLU A 71 15.04 4.44 2.67
N VAL A 72 13.87 4.25 3.28
CA VAL A 72 12.57 4.35 2.59
C VAL A 72 12.34 5.77 2.06
N THR A 73 12.58 6.78 2.88
CA THR A 73 12.37 8.17 2.46
C THR A 73 13.36 8.58 1.35
N ALA A 74 14.60 8.14 1.43
CA ALA A 74 15.59 8.38 0.37
C ALA A 74 15.18 7.71 -0.95
N LEU A 75 14.69 6.48 -0.88
CA LEU A 75 14.19 5.77 -2.06
C LEU A 75 12.97 6.49 -2.65
N ALA A 76 12.03 6.94 -1.82
CA ALA A 76 10.85 7.68 -2.28
C ALA A 76 11.25 8.93 -3.08
N ILE A 77 12.24 9.67 -2.61
CA ILE A 77 12.77 10.85 -3.31
C ILE A 77 13.42 10.43 -4.64
N SER A 78 14.17 9.34 -4.65
CA SER A 78 14.79 8.81 -5.88
C SER A 78 13.74 8.42 -6.92
N LEU A 79 12.64 7.79 -6.50
CA LEU A 79 11.53 7.43 -7.39
C LEU A 79 10.88 8.69 -7.97
N GLN A 80 10.64 9.69 -7.14
CA GLN A 80 10.08 10.97 -7.59
C GLN A 80 11.01 11.65 -8.60
N GLN A 81 12.32 11.66 -8.35
CA GLN A 81 13.30 12.22 -9.28
C GLN A 81 13.28 11.50 -10.62
N ALA A 82 13.22 10.17 -10.63
CA ALA A 82 13.14 9.38 -11.85
C ALA A 82 11.86 9.70 -12.63
N LEU A 83 10.72 9.86 -11.93
CA LEU A 83 9.46 10.28 -12.56
C LEU A 83 9.52 11.69 -13.09
N ALA A 84 10.22 12.60 -12.41
CA ALA A 84 10.39 13.98 -12.86
C ALA A 84 11.09 14.07 -14.22
N ARG A 85 12.04 13.17 -14.48
CA ARG A 85 12.72 13.10 -15.78
C ARG A 85 11.78 12.72 -16.92
N GLN A 86 10.63 12.14 -16.60
CA GLN A 86 9.55 11.80 -17.55
C GLN A 86 8.40 12.81 -17.49
N GLY A 87 8.53 13.90 -16.72
CA GLY A 87 7.45 14.85 -16.49
C GLY A 87 6.30 14.32 -15.64
N ARG A 88 6.53 13.26 -14.85
CA ARG A 88 5.49 12.55 -14.10
C ARG A 88 5.70 12.56 -12.58
N HIS A 89 6.41 13.54 -12.03
CA HIS A 89 6.76 13.59 -10.61
C HIS A 89 5.59 13.95 -9.67
N ARG A 90 4.41 14.22 -10.20
CA ARG A 90 3.23 14.61 -9.40
C ARG A 90 2.33 13.43 -9.01
N LEU A 91 2.87 12.24 -8.90
CA LEU A 91 2.15 11.16 -8.27
C LEU A 91 1.91 11.49 -6.78
N PRO A 92 0.81 10.98 -6.19
CA PRO A 92 0.54 11.23 -4.77
C PRO A 92 1.72 10.85 -3.88
N ILE A 93 2.08 11.73 -2.96
CA ILE A 93 3.21 11.50 -2.05
C ILE A 93 3.05 10.20 -1.25
N PRO A 94 1.85 9.86 -0.72
CA PRO A 94 1.67 8.58 -0.05
C PRO A 94 2.07 7.37 -0.89
N ASP A 95 1.76 7.36 -2.18
CA ASP A 95 2.07 6.25 -3.08
C ASP A 95 3.58 6.05 -3.24
N LEU A 96 4.35 7.16 -3.27
CA LEU A 96 5.82 7.10 -3.29
C LEU A 96 6.36 6.40 -2.05
N LEU A 97 5.86 6.77 -0.88
CA LEU A 97 6.28 6.18 0.39
C LEU A 97 5.84 4.72 0.53
N ILE A 98 4.63 4.39 0.11
CA ILE A 98 4.11 3.02 0.13
C ILE A 98 4.96 2.11 -0.76
N SER A 99 5.23 2.54 -1.99
CA SER A 99 6.06 1.76 -2.92
C SER A 99 7.48 1.59 -2.39
N ALA A 100 8.07 2.66 -1.85
CA ALA A 100 9.41 2.61 -1.28
C ALA A 100 9.48 1.68 -0.06
N ALA A 101 8.51 1.76 0.86
CA ALA A 101 8.44 0.90 2.03
C ALA A 101 8.31 -0.57 1.64
N ALA A 102 7.46 -0.88 0.69
CA ALA A 102 7.29 -2.23 0.16
C ALA A 102 8.59 -2.75 -0.46
N LYS A 103 9.25 -1.92 -1.26
CA LYS A 103 10.53 -2.29 -1.90
C LYS A 103 11.60 -2.66 -0.89
N VAL A 104 11.79 -1.82 0.12
CA VAL A 104 12.81 -2.05 1.16
C VAL A 104 12.49 -3.30 1.98
N ALA A 105 11.19 -3.54 2.27
CA ALA A 105 10.76 -4.71 3.04
C ALA A 105 10.66 -6.00 2.20
N GLY A 106 10.88 -5.93 0.88
CA GLY A 106 10.75 -7.10 0.01
C GLY A 106 9.32 -7.55 -0.24
N LEU A 107 8.37 -6.62 -0.17
CA LEU A 107 6.94 -6.88 -0.35
C LEU A 107 6.46 -6.43 -1.73
N THR A 108 5.37 -7.02 -2.19
CA THR A 108 4.64 -6.61 -3.39
C THR A 108 3.48 -5.71 -2.98
N VAL A 109 3.28 -4.58 -3.66
CA VAL A 109 2.12 -3.72 -3.43
C VAL A 109 0.90 -4.34 -4.11
N LEU A 110 -0.13 -4.62 -3.32
CA LEU A 110 -1.43 -5.08 -3.79
C LEU A 110 -2.35 -3.87 -3.89
N HIS A 111 -2.92 -3.62 -5.06
CA HIS A 111 -3.59 -2.34 -5.34
C HIS A 111 -4.71 -2.43 -6.38
N TYR A 112 -5.42 -1.32 -6.53
CA TYR A 112 -6.31 -1.03 -7.66
C TYR A 112 -6.06 0.40 -8.14
N ASP A 113 -4.79 0.70 -8.52
CA ASP A 113 -4.34 2.04 -8.89
C ASP A 113 -3.12 1.94 -9.82
N ALA A 114 -3.27 2.38 -11.06
CA ALA A 114 -2.21 2.32 -12.07
C ALA A 114 -0.92 3.07 -11.70
N ASP A 115 -0.96 3.97 -10.71
CA ASP A 115 0.24 4.69 -10.28
C ASP A 115 1.34 3.73 -9.77
N PHE A 116 0.97 2.58 -9.20
CA PHE A 116 1.94 1.59 -8.75
C PHE A 116 2.66 0.89 -9.91
N GLU A 117 2.04 0.77 -11.07
CA GLU A 117 2.73 0.32 -12.28
C GLU A 117 3.81 1.32 -12.71
N ARG A 118 3.50 2.61 -12.65
CA ARG A 118 4.45 3.68 -12.98
C ARG A 118 5.63 3.69 -12.02
N LEU A 119 5.37 3.49 -10.73
CA LEU A 119 6.40 3.41 -9.70
C LEU A 119 7.30 2.20 -9.89
N ALA A 120 6.72 1.03 -10.16
CA ALA A 120 7.49 -0.18 -10.44
C ALA A 120 8.42 0.00 -11.64
N ALA A 121 7.97 0.69 -12.68
CA ALA A 121 8.73 0.94 -13.90
C ALA A 121 10.00 1.78 -13.68
N VAL A 122 10.06 2.58 -12.61
CA VAL A 122 11.22 3.44 -12.28
C VAL A 122 12.03 2.94 -11.08
N GLY A 123 11.81 1.70 -10.66
CA GLY A 123 12.57 1.07 -9.58
C GLY A 123 11.85 0.94 -8.25
N GLY A 124 10.54 1.21 -8.20
CA GLY A 124 9.70 0.97 -7.04
C GLY A 124 9.43 -0.51 -6.80
N ALA A 125 8.57 -0.82 -5.86
CA ALA A 125 8.23 -2.18 -5.50
C ALA A 125 7.54 -2.92 -6.65
N ALA A 126 7.69 -4.25 -6.67
CA ALA A 126 6.81 -5.12 -7.43
C ALA A 126 5.35 -4.83 -7.05
N GLN A 127 4.45 -4.98 -8.00
CA GLN A 127 3.04 -4.63 -7.79
C GLN A 127 2.11 -5.67 -8.42
N GLU A 128 0.92 -5.80 -7.84
CA GLU A 128 -0.14 -6.66 -8.36
C GLU A 128 -1.48 -5.96 -8.24
N TRP A 129 -2.28 -6.03 -9.29
CA TRP A 129 -3.69 -5.65 -9.22
C TRP A 129 -4.45 -6.68 -8.37
N ILE A 130 -5.28 -6.20 -7.43
CA ILE A 130 -6.12 -7.11 -6.62
C ILE A 130 -7.10 -7.91 -7.49
N VAL A 131 -7.63 -7.27 -8.50
CA VAL A 131 -8.40 -7.85 -9.60
C VAL A 131 -7.99 -7.12 -10.87
N PRO A 132 -8.23 -7.70 -12.06
CA PRO A 132 -7.81 -7.05 -13.31
C PRO A 132 -8.30 -5.60 -13.42
N ALA A 133 -7.43 -4.72 -13.93
CA ALA A 133 -7.76 -3.31 -14.12
C ALA A 133 -9.03 -3.17 -14.96
N GLY A 134 -9.97 -2.33 -14.51
CA GLY A 134 -11.22 -2.09 -15.21
C GLY A 134 -12.28 -3.19 -15.05
N SER A 135 -12.02 -4.23 -14.25
CA SER A 135 -12.96 -5.33 -14.03
C SER A 135 -14.07 -5.03 -13.01
N ILE A 136 -13.86 -3.98 -12.23
CA ILE A 136 -14.83 -3.55 -11.20
C ILE A 136 -15.10 -2.07 -11.30
#